data_c19a051284b0c74c03f303ed77ad5e59
#
_entry.id   c19a051284b0c74c03f303ed77ad5e59
#
_cell.length_a   1.000
_cell.length_b   1.000
_cell.length_c   1.000
_cell.angle_alpha   90.00
_cell.angle_beta   90.00
_cell.angle_gamma   90.00
#
_symmetry.space_group_name_H-M   'P 1'
#
loop_
_entity.id
_entity.type
_entity.pdbx_description
1 polymer ?
#
loop_
_entity_poly.entity_id
_entity_poly.type
_entity_poly.pdbx_seq_one_letter_code
_entity_poly.pdbx_strand_id
1 'polypeptide(L)'
;QSYFVHSDESHEMDKMFFETLRLGDFRKNIEESEAYLRNSDIITFDISSIRQADAPSVISPSPNGFFAHEACVLSRYAGISDRSTSFGLFELNCVNQKSNQTSSLAAEIVWHFLEGYSLRIGDFLSGEKLAINFHKYLVPIDQGDYQFVFYKSKLSGRWWMSSITDSENKDFKETIVPCSYQDYLDAVDGKIPSRMTRLLRLI
;
A
#
# COMPACT_ATOMS: atom_id res chain seq x y z
N GLN A 1 -9.21 -13.42 -4.07
CA GLN A 1 -8.82 -14.57 -4.93
C GLN A 1 -9.14 -14.25 -6.39
N SER A 2 -8.23 -13.58 -7.09
CA SER A 2 -8.43 -13.07 -8.46
C SER A 2 -8.81 -14.14 -9.49
N TYR A 3 -8.53 -15.41 -9.22
CA TYR A 3 -8.95 -16.53 -10.10
C TYR A 3 -10.44 -16.83 -10.09
N PHE A 4 -11.18 -16.33 -9.09
CA PHE A 4 -12.61 -16.56 -8.93
C PHE A 4 -13.43 -15.29 -9.15
N VAL A 5 -12.77 -14.19 -9.51
CA VAL A 5 -13.43 -12.94 -9.90
C VAL A 5 -13.77 -13.01 -11.39
N HIS A 6 -14.98 -12.62 -11.75
CA HIS A 6 -15.38 -12.57 -13.16
C HIS A 6 -14.53 -11.58 -13.93
N SER A 7 -14.22 -11.87 -15.20
CA SER A 7 -13.38 -11.01 -16.06
C SER A 7 -13.90 -9.57 -16.14
N ASP A 8 -15.23 -9.40 -16.15
CA ASP A 8 -15.85 -8.09 -16.26
C ASP A 8 -15.63 -7.25 -15.00
N GLU A 9 -15.70 -7.86 -13.80
CA GLU A 9 -15.41 -7.18 -12.53
C GLU A 9 -13.94 -6.73 -12.47
N SER A 10 -13.01 -7.60 -12.88
CA SER A 10 -11.58 -7.26 -12.96
C SER A 10 -11.35 -6.10 -13.93
N HIS A 11 -12.02 -6.13 -15.07
CA HIS A 11 -11.92 -5.08 -16.08
C HIS A 11 -12.49 -3.73 -15.60
N GLU A 12 -13.62 -3.75 -14.87
CA GLU A 12 -14.19 -2.53 -14.29
C GLU A 12 -13.28 -1.96 -13.19
N MET A 13 -12.66 -2.81 -12.35
CA MET A 13 -11.66 -2.35 -11.38
C MET A 13 -10.47 -1.68 -12.06
N ASP A 14 -9.98 -2.27 -13.15
CA ASP A 14 -8.87 -1.69 -13.92
C ASP A 14 -9.25 -0.35 -14.56
N LYS A 15 -10.48 -0.22 -15.08
CA LYS A 15 -11.01 1.07 -15.61
C LYS A 15 -11.12 2.16 -14.54
N MET A 16 -11.46 1.79 -13.32
CA MET A 16 -11.54 2.70 -12.18
C MET A 16 -10.17 2.96 -11.53
N PHE A 17 -9.09 2.47 -12.12
CA PHE A 17 -7.71 2.61 -11.64
C PHE A 17 -7.47 2.02 -10.24
N PHE A 18 -8.28 1.04 -9.81
CA PHE A 18 -8.01 0.32 -8.57
C PHE A 18 -6.72 -0.50 -8.68
N GLU A 19 -5.88 -0.38 -7.67
CA GLU A 19 -4.70 -1.23 -7.55
C GLU A 19 -5.09 -2.58 -6.96
N THR A 20 -4.79 -3.65 -7.70
CA THR A 20 -4.99 -5.01 -7.24
C THR A 20 -3.64 -5.70 -7.10
N LEU A 21 -3.38 -6.21 -5.90
CA LEU A 21 -2.16 -6.97 -5.61
C LEU A 21 -2.51 -8.43 -5.37
N ARG A 22 -1.95 -9.33 -6.18
CA ARG A 22 -2.15 -10.77 -5.99
C ARG A 22 -1.41 -11.25 -4.75
N LEU A 23 -2.02 -12.16 -4.00
CA LEU A 23 -1.44 -12.71 -2.78
C LEU A 23 -0.03 -13.32 -3.00
N GLY A 24 0.19 -13.95 -4.16
CA GLY A 24 1.50 -14.52 -4.50
C GLY A 24 2.58 -13.44 -4.71
N ASP A 25 2.21 -12.32 -5.32
CA ASP A 25 3.14 -11.20 -5.54
C ASP A 25 3.38 -10.44 -4.25
N PHE A 26 2.34 -10.23 -3.43
CA PHE A 26 2.46 -9.71 -2.08
C PHE A 26 3.46 -10.50 -1.23
N ARG A 27 3.43 -11.85 -1.29
CA ARG A 27 4.34 -12.70 -0.52
C ARG A 27 5.79 -12.66 -0.96
N LYS A 28 6.06 -12.29 -2.21
CA LYS A 28 7.45 -12.11 -2.68
C LYS A 28 8.14 -10.95 -1.98
N ASN A 29 7.38 -9.88 -1.71
CA ASN A 29 7.90 -8.70 -1.04
C ASN A 29 6.79 -8.00 -0.24
N ILE A 30 6.56 -8.51 0.98
CA ILE A 30 5.54 -7.98 1.88
C ILE A 30 5.79 -6.51 2.26
N GLU A 31 7.05 -6.06 2.24
CA GLU A 31 7.43 -4.70 2.62
C GLU A 31 6.90 -3.65 1.62
N GLU A 32 6.70 -4.03 0.36
CA GLU A 32 6.12 -3.13 -0.64
C GLU A 32 4.66 -2.76 -0.34
N SER A 33 3.95 -3.58 0.44
CA SER A 33 2.58 -3.28 0.83
C SER A 33 2.46 -2.01 1.68
N GLU A 34 3.52 -1.62 2.37
CA GLU A 34 3.58 -0.37 3.14
C GLU A 34 3.29 0.84 2.24
N ALA A 35 3.89 0.90 1.06
CA ALA A 35 3.69 2.02 0.15
C ALA A 35 2.25 2.11 -0.38
N TYR A 36 1.54 0.98 -0.55
CA TYR A 36 0.12 0.98 -0.91
C TYR A 36 -0.75 1.53 0.23
N LEU A 37 -0.47 1.11 1.47
CA LEU A 37 -1.26 1.49 2.64
C LEU A 37 -0.99 2.94 3.05
N ARG A 38 0.21 3.46 2.82
CA ARG A 38 0.63 4.81 3.22
C ARG A 38 -0.22 5.93 2.62
N ASN A 39 -0.79 5.72 1.44
CA ASN A 39 -1.63 6.73 0.77
C ASN A 39 -3.13 6.58 1.02
N SER A 40 -3.52 5.66 1.90
CA SER A 40 -4.92 5.36 2.17
C SER A 40 -5.45 6.21 3.33
N ASP A 41 -6.61 6.83 3.16
CA ASP A 41 -7.30 7.58 4.22
C ASP A 41 -8.10 6.64 5.12
N ILE A 42 -8.70 5.59 4.52
CA ILE A 42 -9.50 4.57 5.19
C ILE A 42 -8.95 3.21 4.81
N ILE A 43 -8.74 2.36 5.79
CA ILE A 43 -8.27 0.99 5.58
C ILE A 43 -9.30 0.04 6.20
N THR A 44 -9.75 -0.90 5.40
CA THR A 44 -10.65 -1.97 5.83
C THR A 44 -9.95 -3.31 5.73
N PHE A 45 -10.03 -4.11 6.77
CA PHE A 45 -9.49 -5.45 6.81
C PHE A 45 -10.62 -6.45 7.06
N ASP A 46 -10.82 -7.36 6.13
CA ASP A 46 -11.79 -8.43 6.23
C ASP A 46 -11.10 -9.69 6.76
N ILE A 47 -11.52 -10.18 7.93
CA ILE A 47 -10.95 -11.37 8.57
C ILE A 47 -11.17 -12.63 7.73
N SER A 48 -12.20 -12.67 6.87
CA SER A 48 -12.41 -13.80 5.97
C SER A 48 -11.33 -13.95 4.90
N SER A 49 -10.51 -12.91 4.70
CA SER A 49 -9.32 -12.97 3.83
C SER A 49 -8.18 -13.81 4.40
N ILE A 50 -8.25 -14.18 5.69
CA ILE A 50 -7.26 -15.03 6.37
C ILE A 50 -7.61 -16.50 6.13
N ARG A 51 -6.61 -17.35 5.96
CA ARG A 51 -6.82 -18.78 5.77
C ARG A 51 -7.51 -19.43 6.98
N GLN A 52 -8.29 -20.47 6.73
CA GLN A 52 -9.06 -21.21 7.77
C GLN A 52 -8.19 -21.69 8.93
N ALA A 53 -6.97 -22.11 8.68
CA ALA A 53 -6.08 -22.60 9.74
C ALA A 53 -5.77 -21.54 10.80
N ASP A 54 -5.76 -20.27 10.42
CA ASP A 54 -5.42 -19.14 11.30
C ASP A 54 -6.69 -18.41 11.81
N ALA A 55 -7.79 -18.42 11.02
CA ALA A 55 -9.07 -17.83 11.39
C ALA A 55 -10.24 -18.82 11.19
N PRO A 56 -10.37 -19.87 12.02
CA PRO A 56 -11.33 -20.94 11.80
C PRO A 56 -12.79 -20.57 12.06
N SER A 57 -13.09 -19.45 12.72
CA SER A 57 -14.44 -19.06 13.14
C SER A 57 -15.10 -18.04 12.18
N VAL A 58 -14.52 -17.78 11.00
CA VAL A 58 -15.21 -16.99 9.97
C VAL A 58 -16.36 -17.79 9.33
N ILE A 59 -17.37 -17.10 8.80
CA ILE A 59 -18.59 -17.74 8.27
C ILE A 59 -18.24 -18.63 7.08
N SER A 60 -17.40 -18.18 6.17
CA SER A 60 -16.98 -18.90 4.97
C SER A 60 -15.45 -19.03 4.91
N PRO A 61 -14.87 -19.94 5.71
CA PRO A 61 -13.44 -20.06 5.81
C PRO A 61 -12.83 -20.59 4.50
N SER A 62 -11.77 -19.95 4.04
CA SER A 62 -11.02 -20.37 2.85
C SER A 62 -9.77 -21.16 3.22
N PRO A 63 -9.40 -22.22 2.50
CA PRO A 63 -8.14 -22.92 2.71
C PRO A 63 -6.92 -22.04 2.39
N ASN A 64 -7.10 -21.05 1.49
CA ASN A 64 -6.08 -20.11 1.08
C ASN A 64 -6.47 -18.69 1.52
N GLY A 65 -5.51 -17.91 1.95
CA GLY A 65 -5.67 -16.55 2.43
C GLY A 65 -4.38 -16.04 3.04
N PHE A 66 -4.44 -14.89 3.66
CA PHE A 66 -3.32 -14.38 4.45
C PHE A 66 -3.00 -15.31 5.61
N PHE A 67 -1.74 -15.38 5.97
CA PHE A 67 -1.32 -15.97 7.24
C PHE A 67 -1.56 -14.97 8.38
N ALA A 68 -1.70 -15.45 9.61
CA ALA A 68 -1.88 -14.60 10.78
C ALA A 68 -0.82 -13.50 10.89
N HIS A 69 0.46 -13.85 10.74
CA HIS A 69 1.55 -12.87 10.80
C HIS A 69 1.52 -11.85 9.66
N GLU A 70 1.10 -12.24 8.45
CA GLU A 70 0.94 -11.31 7.33
C GLU A 70 -0.13 -10.27 7.62
N ALA A 71 -1.25 -10.68 8.24
CA ALA A 71 -2.31 -9.78 8.68
C ALA A 71 -1.80 -8.78 9.73
N CYS A 72 -1.00 -9.23 10.69
CA CYS A 72 -0.37 -8.39 11.71
C CYS A 72 0.59 -7.37 11.08
N VAL A 73 1.43 -7.78 10.13
CA VAL A 73 2.35 -6.89 9.40
C VAL A 73 1.60 -5.83 8.62
N LEU A 74 0.55 -6.22 7.87
CA LEU A 74 -0.30 -5.28 7.13
C LEU A 74 -0.96 -4.26 8.06
N SER A 75 -1.48 -4.71 9.20
CA SER A 75 -2.11 -3.84 10.19
C SER A 75 -1.13 -2.85 10.80
N ARG A 76 0.11 -3.28 11.07
CA ARG A 76 1.18 -2.40 11.52
C ARG A 76 1.52 -1.34 10.47
N TYR A 77 1.61 -1.71 9.19
CA TYR A 77 1.83 -0.76 8.11
C TYR A 77 0.65 0.21 7.93
N ALA A 78 -0.58 -0.28 8.09
CA ALA A 78 -1.77 0.57 8.14
C ALA A 78 -1.69 1.60 9.28
N GLY A 79 -1.24 1.17 10.46
CA GLY A 79 -1.05 2.04 11.63
C GLY A 79 0.01 3.13 11.39
N ILE A 80 1.17 2.77 10.81
CA ILE A 80 2.28 3.70 10.55
C ILE A 80 1.89 4.78 9.52
N SER A 81 0.86 4.55 8.69
CA SER A 81 0.42 5.54 7.70
C SER A 81 -0.04 6.82 8.41
N ASP A 82 0.66 7.92 8.19
CA ASP A 82 0.30 9.24 8.73
C ASP A 82 -1.02 9.76 8.15
N ARG A 83 -1.43 9.26 6.98
CA ARG A 83 -2.65 9.64 6.28
C ARG A 83 -3.89 8.90 6.77
N SER A 84 -3.74 7.66 7.22
CA SER A 84 -4.87 6.82 7.62
C SER A 84 -5.60 7.41 8.83
N THR A 85 -6.88 7.71 8.64
CA THR A 85 -7.78 8.27 9.67
C THR A 85 -8.66 7.21 10.29
N SER A 86 -8.86 6.08 9.60
CA SER A 86 -9.76 5.02 10.04
C SER A 86 -9.23 3.64 9.66
N PHE A 87 -9.32 2.70 10.59
CA PHE A 87 -9.03 1.28 10.39
C PHE A 87 -10.24 0.47 10.85
N GLY A 88 -10.84 -0.31 9.95
CA GLY A 88 -11.99 -1.17 10.24
C GLY A 88 -11.65 -2.64 10.08
N LEU A 89 -12.02 -3.44 11.06
CA LEU A 89 -11.92 -4.90 11.03
C LEU A 89 -13.32 -5.48 10.85
N PHE A 90 -13.54 -6.28 9.80
CA PHE A 90 -14.85 -6.77 9.38
C PHE A 90 -14.91 -8.30 9.38
N GLU A 91 -16.13 -8.85 9.31
CA GLU A 91 -16.44 -10.29 9.26
C GLU A 91 -15.97 -11.08 10.49
N LEU A 92 -15.75 -10.40 11.62
CA LEU A 92 -15.47 -11.06 12.88
C LEU A 92 -16.74 -11.63 13.49
N ASN A 93 -16.89 -12.95 13.46
CA ASN A 93 -18.00 -13.65 14.11
C ASN A 93 -17.57 -14.09 15.52
N CYS A 94 -18.14 -13.44 16.55
CA CYS A 94 -17.88 -13.77 17.95
C CYS A 94 -18.92 -14.75 18.54
N VAL A 95 -19.99 -15.11 17.82
CA VAL A 95 -21.16 -15.80 18.38
C VAL A 95 -20.93 -17.26 18.15
N ASN A 96 -20.55 -18.09 17.93
CA ASN A 96 -20.43 -19.56 17.76
C ASN A 96 -18.99 -20.03 17.55
N GLN A 97 -18.06 -19.41 18.26
CA GLN A 97 -16.66 -19.78 18.14
C GLN A 97 -16.39 -21.15 18.76
N LYS A 98 -15.87 -22.08 17.98
CA LYS A 98 -15.35 -23.36 18.49
C LYS A 98 -14.05 -23.20 19.26
N SER A 99 -13.35 -22.08 19.08
CA SER A 99 -12.14 -21.70 19.78
C SER A 99 -11.99 -20.17 19.77
N ASN A 100 -11.22 -19.63 20.69
CA ASN A 100 -10.91 -18.19 20.76
C ASN A 100 -9.84 -17.74 19.75
N GLN A 101 -9.35 -18.63 18.90
CA GLN A 101 -8.23 -18.36 17.99
C GLN A 101 -8.49 -17.14 17.09
N THR A 102 -9.66 -17.09 16.44
CA THR A 102 -10.01 -15.97 15.54
C THR A 102 -10.13 -14.65 16.30
N SER A 103 -10.73 -14.66 17.49
CA SER A 103 -10.85 -13.46 18.34
C SER A 103 -9.48 -12.99 18.86
N SER A 104 -8.62 -13.92 19.24
CA SER A 104 -7.24 -13.60 19.66
C SER A 104 -6.46 -12.97 18.51
N LEU A 105 -6.55 -13.53 17.31
CA LEU A 105 -5.92 -12.96 16.12
C LEU A 105 -6.49 -11.57 15.80
N ALA A 106 -7.80 -11.36 15.93
CA ALA A 106 -8.41 -10.04 15.73
C ALA A 106 -7.83 -9.01 16.74
N ALA A 107 -7.63 -9.41 17.99
CA ALA A 107 -7.00 -8.57 19.00
C ALA A 107 -5.53 -8.25 18.66
N GLU A 108 -4.76 -9.23 18.15
CA GLU A 108 -3.39 -9.02 17.68
C GLU A 108 -3.33 -8.07 16.49
N ILE A 109 -4.23 -8.19 15.53
CA ILE A 109 -4.37 -7.29 14.38
C ILE A 109 -4.57 -5.85 14.86
N VAL A 110 -5.51 -5.62 15.79
CA VAL A 110 -5.75 -4.30 16.38
C VAL A 110 -4.53 -3.80 17.15
N TRP A 111 -3.88 -4.67 17.91
CA TRP A 111 -2.66 -4.33 18.64
C TRP A 111 -1.55 -3.86 17.71
N HIS A 112 -1.28 -4.59 16.63
CA HIS A 112 -0.27 -4.20 15.65
C HIS A 112 -0.59 -2.89 14.92
N PHE A 113 -1.89 -2.62 14.68
CA PHE A 113 -2.31 -1.32 14.18
C PHE A 113 -1.98 -0.20 15.17
N LEU A 114 -2.28 -0.38 16.46
CA LEU A 114 -1.99 0.60 17.52
C LEU A 114 -0.48 0.79 17.72
N GLU A 115 0.30 -0.28 17.65
CA GLU A 115 1.76 -0.20 17.65
C GLU A 115 2.25 0.67 16.48
N GLY A 116 1.78 0.38 15.25
CA GLY A 116 2.10 1.18 14.09
C GLY A 116 1.68 2.64 14.26
N TYR A 117 0.50 2.90 14.77
CA TYR A 117 0.00 4.25 15.04
C TYR A 117 0.92 5.03 15.99
N SER A 118 1.45 4.38 17.04
CA SER A 118 2.38 5.00 17.98
C SER A 118 3.74 5.39 17.36
N LEU A 119 4.07 4.81 16.19
CA LEU A 119 5.31 5.06 15.44
C LEU A 119 5.15 6.10 14.33
N ARG A 120 4.01 6.79 14.24
CA ARG A 120 3.82 7.89 13.28
C ARG A 120 4.78 9.03 13.56
N ILE A 121 5.35 9.58 12.51
CA ILE A 121 6.35 10.65 12.62
C ILE A 121 5.96 11.93 11.88
N GLY A 122 4.75 11.98 11.31
CA GLY A 122 4.28 13.14 10.57
C GLY A 122 5.05 13.39 9.28
N ASP A 123 5.38 12.34 8.56
CA ASP A 123 6.24 12.37 7.37
C ASP A 123 5.43 12.71 6.11
N PHE A 124 4.88 13.92 6.10
CA PHE A 124 4.08 14.42 4.98
C PHE A 124 4.95 15.17 3.97
N LEU A 125 4.71 14.86 2.69
CA LEU A 125 5.19 15.68 1.57
C LEU A 125 4.33 16.94 1.46
N SER A 126 4.70 17.99 2.18
CA SER A 126 4.05 19.31 2.07
C SER A 126 5.05 20.37 1.61
N GLY A 127 4.60 21.24 0.68
CA GLY A 127 5.37 22.20 -0.11
C GLY A 127 6.63 22.81 0.51
N GLU A 128 6.53 23.51 1.64
CA GLU A 128 7.70 24.21 2.23
C GLU A 128 8.70 23.27 2.92
N LYS A 129 8.25 22.12 3.42
CA LYS A 129 9.10 21.15 4.12
C LYS A 129 9.81 20.17 3.20
N LEU A 130 9.45 20.15 1.92
CA LEU A 130 9.96 19.19 0.94
C LEU A 130 11.50 19.29 0.81
N ALA A 131 12.01 20.51 0.65
CA ALA A 131 13.44 20.74 0.48
C ALA A 131 14.26 20.45 1.75
N ILE A 132 13.65 20.60 2.94
CA ILE A 132 14.32 20.46 4.23
C ILE A 132 14.37 18.97 4.65
N ASN A 133 13.26 18.28 4.55
CA ASN A 133 13.06 16.95 5.13
C ASN A 133 13.27 15.80 4.14
N PHE A 134 13.45 16.10 2.84
CA PHE A 134 13.59 15.07 1.81
C PHE A 134 14.86 15.26 0.99
N HIS A 135 15.45 14.15 0.58
CA HIS A 135 16.43 14.11 -0.51
C HIS A 135 15.65 13.93 -1.82
N LYS A 136 16.00 14.74 -2.81
CA LYS A 136 15.43 14.68 -4.16
C LYS A 136 16.42 14.00 -5.10
N TYR A 137 15.94 13.01 -5.85
CA TYR A 137 16.68 12.29 -6.87
C TYR A 137 15.98 12.45 -8.21
N LEU A 138 16.72 12.78 -9.25
CA LEU A 138 16.22 12.88 -10.62
C LEU A 138 16.75 11.68 -11.40
N VAL A 139 15.85 10.93 -11.99
CA VAL A 139 16.18 9.73 -12.78
C VAL A 139 15.66 9.95 -14.21
N PRO A 140 16.56 10.17 -15.19
CA PRO A 140 16.18 10.27 -16.59
C PRO A 140 15.80 8.89 -17.10
N ILE A 141 14.72 8.83 -17.89
CA ILE A 141 14.25 7.62 -18.58
C ILE A 141 14.11 7.92 -20.06
N ASP A 142 14.25 6.90 -20.89
CA ASP A 142 14.08 6.96 -22.34
C ASP A 142 14.93 8.04 -23.03
N GLN A 143 16.27 7.92 -22.85
CA GLN A 143 17.28 8.84 -23.40
C GLN A 143 17.14 10.30 -22.93
N GLY A 144 16.37 10.55 -21.86
CA GLY A 144 16.20 11.87 -21.25
C GLY A 144 14.90 12.57 -21.61
N ASP A 145 14.04 11.97 -22.42
CA ASP A 145 12.73 12.54 -22.77
C ASP A 145 11.77 12.65 -21.60
N TYR A 146 11.95 11.78 -20.59
CA TYR A 146 11.17 11.80 -19.34
C TYR A 146 12.09 11.83 -18.14
N GLN A 147 11.69 12.57 -17.11
CA GLN A 147 12.38 12.57 -15.82
C GLN A 147 11.41 12.15 -14.72
N PHE A 148 11.80 11.16 -13.93
CA PHE A 148 11.13 10.83 -12.70
C PHE A 148 11.83 11.48 -11.52
N VAL A 149 11.04 12.00 -10.61
CA VAL A 149 11.53 12.55 -9.36
C VAL A 149 11.23 11.57 -8.25
N PHE A 150 12.25 11.23 -7.50
CA PHE A 150 12.09 10.44 -6.28
C PHE A 150 12.44 11.32 -5.07
N TYR A 151 11.66 11.17 -4.03
CA TYR A 151 11.87 11.83 -2.76
C TYR A 151 12.10 10.77 -1.68
N LYS A 152 13.21 10.89 -0.95
CA LYS A 152 13.49 10.04 0.20
C LYS A 152 13.42 10.86 1.46
N SER A 153 12.57 10.50 2.40
CA SER A 153 12.50 11.15 3.70
C SER A 153 13.79 10.97 4.49
N LYS A 154 14.27 12.06 5.09
CA LYS A 154 15.39 12.04 6.04
C LYS A 154 14.99 11.51 7.42
N LEU A 155 13.67 11.50 7.73
CA LEU A 155 13.12 11.06 9.00
C LEU A 155 12.86 9.56 9.01
N SER A 156 12.13 9.06 8.01
CA SER A 156 11.69 7.67 7.93
C SER A 156 12.51 6.79 7.00
N GLY A 157 13.24 7.39 6.06
CA GLY A 157 13.86 6.68 4.94
C GLY A 157 12.88 6.22 3.87
N ARG A 158 11.57 6.51 4.01
CA ARG A 158 10.52 6.15 3.05
C ARG A 158 10.67 6.92 1.76
N TRP A 159 10.12 6.36 0.69
CA TRP A 159 10.23 6.88 -0.66
C TRP A 159 8.88 7.30 -1.25
N TRP A 160 8.92 8.33 -2.07
CA TRP A 160 7.83 8.82 -2.91
C TRP A 160 8.35 9.07 -4.30
N MET A 161 7.48 9.04 -5.28
CA MET A 161 7.80 9.37 -6.65
C MET A 161 6.78 10.30 -7.28
N SER A 162 7.23 11.05 -8.26
CA SER A 162 6.44 11.95 -9.08
C SER A 162 6.92 11.88 -10.52
N SER A 163 6.01 12.07 -11.47
CA SER A 163 6.39 12.36 -12.86
C SER A 163 6.54 13.86 -13.04
N ILE A 164 7.64 14.30 -13.62
CA ILE A 164 7.71 15.63 -14.23
C ILE A 164 7.30 15.44 -15.68
N THR A 165 6.07 15.79 -16.00
CA THR A 165 5.69 16.09 -17.37
C THR A 165 6.12 17.52 -17.67
N ASP A 166 6.65 17.72 -18.83
CA ASP A 166 7.28 18.89 -19.40
C ASP A 166 6.90 20.25 -18.77
N SER A 167 7.92 21.05 -18.44
CA SER A 167 7.85 22.27 -17.63
C SER A 167 7.10 23.46 -18.26
N GLU A 168 6.47 23.30 -19.42
CA GLU A 168 5.78 24.39 -20.11
C GLU A 168 4.34 24.63 -19.64
N ASN A 169 3.72 23.66 -18.94
CA ASN A 169 2.33 23.80 -18.47
C ASN A 169 2.31 24.19 -16.98
N LYS A 170 2.23 25.48 -16.70
CA LYS A 170 2.24 26.05 -15.32
C LYS A 170 1.05 25.65 -14.45
N ASP A 171 0.02 25.03 -15.01
CA ASP A 171 -1.18 24.60 -14.29
C ASP A 171 -1.10 23.13 -13.82
N PHE A 172 0.02 22.44 -14.09
CA PHE A 172 0.18 21.05 -13.76
C PHE A 172 0.55 20.87 -12.28
N LYS A 173 -0.39 20.38 -11.50
CA LYS A 173 -0.15 20.03 -10.10
C LYS A 173 0.66 18.72 -10.04
N GLU A 174 1.90 18.81 -9.60
CA GLU A 174 2.75 17.65 -9.39
C GLU A 174 2.01 16.61 -8.50
N THR A 175 1.73 15.43 -9.06
CA THR A 175 1.12 14.34 -8.31
C THR A 175 2.21 13.45 -7.74
N ILE A 176 2.31 13.43 -6.41
CA ILE A 176 3.32 12.64 -5.69
C ILE A 176 2.64 11.45 -5.04
N VAL A 177 3.20 10.25 -5.27
CA VAL A 177 2.69 9.00 -4.71
C VAL A 177 3.76 8.27 -3.92
N PRO A 178 3.38 7.54 -2.86
CA PRO A 178 4.29 6.65 -2.16
C PRO A 178 4.85 5.58 -3.09
N CYS A 179 6.11 5.26 -2.92
CA CYS A 179 6.77 4.17 -3.65
C CYS A 179 7.72 3.40 -2.73
N SER A 180 8.23 2.29 -3.22
CA SER A 180 9.27 1.51 -2.56
C SER A 180 10.67 1.94 -3.03
N TYR A 181 11.69 1.45 -2.33
CA TYR A 181 13.07 1.60 -2.81
C TYR A 181 13.30 0.78 -4.09
N GLN A 182 12.58 -0.33 -4.28
CA GLN A 182 12.67 -1.13 -5.50
C GLN A 182 12.16 -0.35 -6.72
N ASP A 183 11.09 0.45 -6.58
CA ASP A 183 10.62 1.32 -7.66
C ASP A 183 11.71 2.30 -8.12
N TYR A 184 12.51 2.83 -7.18
CA TYR A 184 13.66 3.68 -7.50
C TYR A 184 14.75 2.91 -8.25
N LEU A 185 15.10 1.70 -7.80
CA LEU A 185 16.10 0.87 -8.46
C LEU A 185 15.66 0.47 -9.87
N ASP A 186 14.40 0.10 -10.06
CA ASP A 186 13.84 -0.23 -11.36
C ASP A 186 13.91 0.97 -12.32
N ALA A 187 13.62 2.17 -11.83
CA ALA A 187 13.75 3.39 -12.62
C ALA A 187 15.21 3.68 -13.01
N VAL A 188 16.16 3.50 -12.09
CA VAL A 188 17.61 3.65 -12.38
C VAL A 188 18.06 2.64 -13.44
N ASP A 189 17.51 1.43 -13.44
CA ASP A 189 17.76 0.40 -14.45
C ASP A 189 17.03 0.66 -15.79
N GLY A 190 16.35 1.81 -15.93
CA GLY A 190 15.62 2.19 -17.14
C GLY A 190 14.26 1.52 -17.27
N LYS A 191 13.74 0.89 -16.23
CA LYS A 191 12.38 0.30 -16.21
C LYS A 191 11.39 1.31 -15.66
N ILE A 192 10.19 1.37 -16.24
CA ILE A 192 9.11 2.20 -15.71
C ILE A 192 8.43 1.45 -14.56
N PRO A 193 8.48 1.96 -13.32
CA PRO A 193 7.76 1.34 -12.20
C PRO A 193 6.27 1.23 -12.49
N SER A 194 5.65 0.11 -12.10
CA SER A 194 4.22 -0.14 -12.38
C SER A 194 3.30 0.94 -11.79
N ARG A 195 3.65 1.50 -10.65
CA ARG A 195 2.94 2.62 -10.02
C ARG A 195 3.01 3.89 -10.86
N MET A 196 4.14 4.14 -11.53
CA MET A 196 4.29 5.29 -12.43
C MET A 196 3.44 5.14 -13.67
N THR A 197 3.35 3.95 -14.25
CA THR A 197 2.49 3.68 -15.42
C THR A 197 1.03 4.06 -15.14
N ARG A 198 0.56 3.87 -13.90
CA ARG A 198 -0.79 4.28 -13.51
C ARG A 198 -0.92 5.78 -13.32
N LEU A 199 0.06 6.43 -12.70
CA LEU A 199 0.12 7.89 -12.59
C LEU A 199 0.03 8.55 -13.97
N LEU A 200 0.78 8.05 -14.95
CA LEU A 200 0.76 8.55 -16.32
C LEU A 200 -0.58 8.34 -17.06
N ARG A 201 -1.41 7.38 -16.62
CA ARG A 201 -2.77 7.18 -17.15
C ARG A 201 -3.82 8.10 -16.52
N LEU A 202 -3.53 8.70 -15.39
CA LEU A 202 -4.42 9.62 -14.67
C LEU A 202 -4.23 11.09 -15.09
N ILE A 203 -3.19 11.36 -15.87
CA ILE A 203 -2.84 12.64 -16.46
C ILE A 203 -3.29 12.69 -17.92
#